data_4defe795f413203b136ebed640a6446d
#
_entry.id   4defe795f413203b136ebed640a6446d
#
_cell.length_a   1.000
_cell.length_b   1.000
_cell.length_c   1.000
_cell.angle_alpha   90.00
_cell.angle_beta   90.00
_cell.angle_gamma   90.00
#
_symmetry.space_group_name_H-M   'P 1'
#
loop_
_entity.id
_entity.type
_entity.pdbx_description
1 polymer ?
#
loop_
_entity_poly.entity_id
_entity_poly.type
_entity_poly.pdbx_seq_one_letter_code
_entity_poly.pdbx_strand_id
1 'polypeptide(L)'
;MTAQNLLIIMVDEMAAQAVGCYGHPVVKTPHIDRLAAQGVRFTNAYSSSPICVPARAAFATGQYPHKTGYWDNVFAYDGQVKGWGHRLQESGNRFTTIGKLHFQDEDVNTGIDEQILPMHIYGGGDIFGLERETPPKRPQSASVAAEVAVGDSQYTRYDKKISALTEEWFDTRMDDQGDKPWVCFSSFVAPHFPFTVPQKYIDLYDADDVELSKKPLNLKSSIAPWWDLLTFGYNFDEHFKGDDHRRQALLHYYALCSFADENVGRVLAALEASGQADNTVVMFLSDHGDNMGTRGLWGKSNMYEESACVPLIMSGPGFAAGTVCETPVGLIDAYQTVLDVVGIEPAEVESTLPGRSLVEIAAAPYDAIRTVFAEYHASCAPTGLLMLRQGKFKYIHYTGHGSELFDLEADPGEINDLADDPAYVDVLAGFDHALRKILNPEKADREAKALQRKRLKELGGMTSIVANGGVTHTPPPGEDVQTI
;
A
#
# COMPACT_ATOMS: atom_id res chain seq x y z
N MET A 1 19.69 -19.00 0.66
CA MET A 1 18.86 -19.78 1.64
C MET A 1 18.55 -21.17 1.09
N THR A 2 18.26 -22.17 1.92
CA THR A 2 17.47 -23.34 1.44
C THR A 2 16.08 -22.86 1.12
N ALA A 3 15.47 -23.40 0.06
CA ALA A 3 14.11 -23.04 -0.34
C ALA A 3 13.09 -23.23 0.81
N GLN A 4 12.24 -22.26 1.05
CA GLN A 4 11.30 -22.18 2.17
C GLN A 4 9.90 -21.89 1.65
N ASN A 5 8.87 -22.28 2.39
CA ASN A 5 7.53 -21.78 2.17
C ASN A 5 7.44 -20.28 2.44
N LEU A 6 6.46 -19.60 1.82
CA LEU A 6 6.25 -18.18 2.04
C LEU A 6 4.78 -17.89 2.38
N LEU A 7 4.55 -17.32 3.55
CA LEU A 7 3.28 -16.73 3.92
C LEU A 7 3.38 -15.21 3.79
N ILE A 8 2.60 -14.64 2.87
CA ILE A 8 2.48 -13.20 2.70
C ILE A 8 1.19 -12.76 3.40
N ILE A 9 1.29 -11.80 4.32
CA ILE A 9 0.15 -11.18 4.99
C ILE A 9 0.17 -9.70 4.63
N MET A 10 -0.80 -9.27 3.82
CA MET A 10 -0.94 -7.86 3.43
C MET A 10 -2.20 -7.27 4.03
N VAL A 11 -2.08 -6.08 4.60
CA VAL A 11 -3.19 -5.23 5.01
C VAL A 11 -3.33 -4.05 4.05
N ASP A 12 -4.46 -3.37 4.04
CA ASP A 12 -4.71 -2.23 3.16
C ASP A 12 -4.76 -0.93 3.96
N GLU A 13 -3.99 0.07 3.52
CA GLU A 13 -4.05 1.43 4.08
C GLU A 13 -3.50 1.56 5.52
N MET A 14 -2.56 0.68 5.92
CA MET A 14 -1.88 0.80 7.21
C MET A 14 -0.60 1.63 7.07
N ALA A 15 -0.58 2.81 7.69
CA ALA A 15 0.64 3.61 7.78
C ALA A 15 1.64 2.96 8.75
N ALA A 16 2.94 3.03 8.44
CA ALA A 16 3.98 2.52 9.34
C ALA A 16 3.89 3.19 10.73
N GLN A 17 3.59 4.48 10.77
CA GLN A 17 3.42 5.24 12.00
C GLN A 17 2.23 4.80 12.85
N ALA A 18 1.29 4.01 12.32
CA ALA A 18 0.14 3.47 13.04
C ALA A 18 0.36 2.04 13.58
N VAL A 19 1.62 1.64 13.81
CA VAL A 19 1.98 0.32 14.31
C VAL A 19 2.90 0.46 15.54
N GLY A 20 2.65 -0.34 16.58
CA GLY A 20 3.38 -0.27 17.86
C GLY A 20 4.89 -0.43 17.70
N CYS A 21 5.36 -1.47 16.98
CA CYS A 21 6.78 -1.70 16.78
C CYS A 21 7.47 -0.63 15.91
N TYR A 22 6.73 0.26 15.23
CA TYR A 22 7.26 1.44 14.54
C TYR A 22 7.23 2.69 15.43
N GLY A 23 6.87 2.55 16.71
CA GLY A 23 6.97 3.60 17.71
C GLY A 23 5.70 4.38 17.98
N HIS A 24 4.53 3.96 17.48
CA HIS A 24 3.28 4.63 17.84
C HIS A 24 2.96 4.44 19.34
N PRO A 25 2.74 5.53 20.11
CA PRO A 25 2.61 5.43 21.56
C PRO A 25 1.28 4.83 22.02
N VAL A 26 0.24 4.88 21.22
CA VAL A 26 -1.14 4.55 21.61
C VAL A 26 -1.67 3.29 20.90
N VAL A 27 -1.43 3.14 19.59
CA VAL A 27 -1.94 2.02 18.79
C VAL A 27 -1.44 0.68 19.32
N LYS A 28 -2.36 -0.31 19.39
CA LYS A 28 -2.09 -1.64 19.95
C LYS A 28 -2.09 -2.68 18.86
N THR A 29 -0.88 -3.18 18.53
CA THR A 29 -0.65 -4.19 17.50
C THR A 29 0.24 -5.33 18.02
N PRO A 30 -0.15 -6.03 19.11
CA PRO A 30 0.74 -6.97 19.81
C PRO A 30 1.18 -8.16 18.95
N HIS A 31 0.39 -8.60 17.98
CA HIS A 31 0.76 -9.72 17.10
C HIS A 31 1.78 -9.30 16.04
N ILE A 32 1.60 -8.12 15.42
CA ILE A 32 2.57 -7.53 14.48
C ILE A 32 3.86 -7.17 15.22
N ASP A 33 3.78 -6.62 16.44
CA ASP A 33 4.93 -6.29 17.28
C ASP A 33 5.73 -7.55 17.65
N ARG A 34 5.04 -8.66 17.98
CA ARG A 34 5.68 -9.97 18.22
C ARG A 34 6.39 -10.48 16.96
N LEU A 35 5.74 -10.39 15.80
CA LEU A 35 6.36 -10.79 14.52
C LEU A 35 7.64 -9.99 14.25
N ALA A 36 7.64 -8.69 14.48
CA ALA A 36 8.82 -7.82 14.35
C ALA A 36 9.94 -8.23 15.35
N ALA A 37 9.57 -8.58 16.57
CA ALA A 37 10.53 -9.05 17.57
C ALA A 37 11.16 -10.42 17.21
N GLN A 38 10.48 -11.23 16.40
CA GLN A 38 10.94 -12.54 15.93
C GLN A 38 11.68 -12.48 14.58
N GLY A 39 11.75 -11.29 13.94
CA GLY A 39 12.32 -11.16 12.61
C GLY A 39 13.05 -9.84 12.39
N VAL A 40 13.00 -9.36 11.16
CA VAL A 40 13.58 -8.10 10.68
C VAL A 40 12.48 -7.11 10.36
N ARG A 41 12.53 -5.94 11.00
CA ARG A 41 11.67 -4.80 10.72
C ARG A 41 12.38 -3.80 9.81
N PHE A 42 11.79 -3.50 8.67
CA PHE A 42 12.31 -2.48 7.74
C PHE A 42 11.68 -1.13 8.08
N THR A 43 12.49 -0.17 8.50
CA THR A 43 11.99 1.14 8.97
C THR A 43 11.66 2.11 7.85
N ASN A 44 12.24 1.90 6.66
CA ASN A 44 12.14 2.77 5.50
C ASN A 44 11.56 1.99 4.31
N ALA A 45 10.37 1.41 4.47
CA ALA A 45 9.67 0.69 3.42
C ALA A 45 8.59 1.58 2.78
N TYR A 46 8.56 1.62 1.44
CA TYR A 46 7.69 2.54 0.71
C TYR A 46 6.81 1.83 -0.30
N SER A 47 5.55 2.26 -0.37
CA SER A 47 4.67 1.94 -1.48
C SER A 47 5.26 2.41 -2.80
N SER A 48 5.15 1.60 -3.85
CA SER A 48 5.59 1.99 -5.19
C SER A 48 4.64 3.01 -5.84
N SER A 49 3.40 3.05 -5.35
CA SER A 49 2.38 4.05 -5.71
C SER A 49 1.35 4.08 -4.57
N PRO A 50 1.17 5.18 -3.84
CA PRO A 50 0.31 5.21 -2.66
C PRO A 50 -1.19 5.22 -3.02
N ILE A 51 -1.63 4.13 -3.67
CA ILE A 51 -3.02 3.78 -4.00
C ILE A 51 -3.11 2.28 -4.35
N CYS A 52 -4.18 1.60 -3.95
CA CYS A 52 -4.29 0.13 -3.89
C CYS A 52 -3.90 -0.60 -5.19
N VAL A 53 -4.56 -0.30 -6.33
CA VAL A 53 -4.39 -1.09 -7.57
C VAL A 53 -2.97 -0.97 -8.14
N PRO A 54 -2.40 0.23 -8.35
CA PRO A 54 -1.01 0.37 -8.81
C PRO A 54 0.02 -0.22 -7.84
N ALA A 55 -0.17 -0.05 -6.52
CA ALA A 55 0.71 -0.63 -5.51
C ALA A 55 0.75 -2.16 -5.61
N ARG A 56 -0.43 -2.79 -5.70
CA ARG A 56 -0.59 -4.25 -5.81
C ARG A 56 -0.11 -4.80 -7.14
N ALA A 57 -0.30 -4.05 -8.24
CA ALA A 57 0.26 -4.40 -9.55
C ALA A 57 1.81 -4.33 -9.52
N ALA A 58 2.38 -3.29 -8.92
CA ALA A 58 3.83 -3.16 -8.76
C ALA A 58 4.42 -4.27 -7.86
N PHE A 59 3.73 -4.60 -6.75
CA PHE A 59 4.07 -5.73 -5.89
C PHE A 59 4.10 -7.05 -6.67
N ALA A 60 3.09 -7.32 -7.51
CA ALA A 60 3.01 -8.55 -8.28
C ALA A 60 4.05 -8.63 -9.41
N THR A 61 4.31 -7.51 -10.09
CA THR A 61 5.14 -7.48 -11.31
C THR A 61 6.61 -7.11 -11.06
N GLY A 62 6.96 -6.54 -9.90
CA GLY A 62 8.29 -5.99 -9.63
C GLY A 62 8.60 -4.76 -10.51
N GLN A 63 7.59 -4.14 -11.12
CA GLN A 63 7.76 -3.02 -12.04
C GLN A 63 6.88 -1.84 -11.64
N TYR A 64 7.36 -0.64 -11.91
CA TYR A 64 6.64 0.60 -11.64
C TYR A 64 5.51 0.86 -12.64
N PRO A 65 4.46 1.62 -12.26
CA PRO A 65 3.33 1.97 -13.13
C PRO A 65 3.72 2.56 -14.49
N HIS A 66 4.77 3.41 -14.58
CA HIS A 66 5.24 3.96 -15.86
C HIS A 66 5.80 2.91 -16.84
N LYS A 67 6.11 1.69 -16.38
CA LYS A 67 6.54 0.57 -17.21
C LYS A 67 5.39 -0.33 -17.62
N THR A 68 4.40 -0.48 -16.75
CA THR A 68 3.31 -1.46 -16.91
C THR A 68 2.03 -0.84 -17.46
N GLY A 69 1.82 0.47 -17.24
CA GLY A 69 0.57 1.14 -17.60
C GLY A 69 -0.56 0.99 -16.57
N TYR A 70 -0.31 0.35 -15.42
CA TYR A 70 -1.27 0.22 -14.30
C TYR A 70 -1.26 1.52 -13.47
N TRP A 71 -1.79 2.61 -14.06
CA TRP A 71 -1.60 3.97 -13.57
C TRP A 71 -2.46 4.35 -12.36
N ASP A 72 -3.65 3.76 -12.27
CA ASP A 72 -4.68 4.12 -11.29
C ASP A 72 -5.62 2.94 -11.00
N ASN A 73 -6.64 3.18 -10.18
CA ASN A 73 -7.60 2.14 -9.78
C ASN A 73 -8.59 1.70 -10.90
N VAL A 74 -8.41 2.18 -12.13
CA VAL A 74 -9.15 1.69 -13.31
C VAL A 74 -8.34 0.68 -14.11
N PHE A 75 -7.01 0.85 -14.13
CA PHE A 75 -6.09 -0.01 -14.89
C PHE A 75 -5.48 -1.06 -13.97
N ALA A 76 -6.25 -2.10 -13.67
CA ALA A 76 -5.84 -3.17 -12.78
C ALA A 76 -4.96 -4.21 -13.48
N TYR A 77 -4.16 -4.91 -12.67
CA TYR A 77 -3.30 -5.99 -13.13
C TYR A 77 -4.12 -7.09 -13.82
N ASP A 78 -3.79 -7.35 -15.08
CA ASP A 78 -4.50 -8.25 -16.00
C ASP A 78 -3.63 -9.46 -16.45
N GLY A 79 -2.48 -9.66 -15.82
CA GLY A 79 -1.56 -10.76 -16.12
C GLY A 79 -0.76 -10.60 -17.43
N GLN A 80 -0.98 -9.53 -18.24
CA GLN A 80 -0.20 -9.32 -19.47
C GLN A 80 1.27 -9.04 -19.19
N VAL A 81 1.56 -8.31 -18.12
CA VAL A 81 2.92 -8.17 -17.59
C VAL A 81 3.15 -9.33 -16.63
N LYS A 82 4.13 -10.20 -16.93
CA LYS A 82 4.41 -11.34 -16.06
C LYS A 82 4.86 -10.89 -14.68
N GLY A 83 4.18 -11.40 -13.66
CA GLY A 83 4.52 -11.22 -12.25
C GLY A 83 5.21 -12.45 -11.66
N TRP A 84 5.64 -12.34 -10.39
CA TRP A 84 6.25 -13.47 -9.67
C TRP A 84 5.32 -14.70 -9.55
N GLY A 85 3.98 -14.51 -9.56
CA GLY A 85 3.03 -15.62 -9.60
C GLY A 85 3.22 -16.51 -10.84
N HIS A 86 3.46 -15.93 -12.02
CA HIS A 86 3.76 -16.72 -13.23
C HIS A 86 5.05 -17.54 -13.07
N ARG A 87 6.04 -17.00 -12.36
CA ARG A 87 7.30 -17.72 -12.09
C ARG A 87 7.08 -18.90 -11.15
N LEU A 88 6.20 -18.76 -10.16
CA LEU A 88 5.78 -19.87 -9.30
C LEU A 88 5.10 -20.96 -10.14
N GLN A 89 4.14 -20.58 -10.98
CA GLN A 89 3.43 -21.49 -11.87
C GLN A 89 4.39 -22.22 -12.84
N GLU A 90 5.28 -21.48 -13.50
CA GLU A 90 6.29 -22.04 -14.41
C GLU A 90 7.25 -23.02 -13.71
N SER A 91 7.55 -22.76 -12.44
CA SER A 91 8.41 -23.60 -11.60
C SER A 91 7.65 -24.74 -10.92
N GLY A 92 6.32 -24.77 -11.00
CA GLY A 92 5.46 -25.74 -10.36
C GLY A 92 5.38 -25.63 -8.84
N ASN A 93 5.62 -24.44 -8.30
CA ASN A 93 5.34 -24.10 -6.90
C ASN A 93 3.85 -23.74 -6.78
N ARG A 94 3.20 -24.22 -5.72
CA ARG A 94 1.81 -23.88 -5.45
C ARG A 94 1.66 -22.46 -4.95
N PHE A 95 0.69 -21.73 -5.51
CA PHE A 95 0.37 -20.38 -5.11
C PHE A 95 -1.12 -20.20 -4.86
N THR A 96 -1.49 -20.02 -3.59
CA THR A 96 -2.87 -19.78 -3.15
C THR A 96 -3.01 -18.34 -2.65
N THR A 97 -4.10 -17.67 -3.01
CA THR A 97 -4.45 -16.36 -2.48
C THR A 97 -5.78 -16.42 -1.73
N ILE A 98 -5.88 -15.71 -0.61
CA ILE A 98 -7.08 -15.64 0.22
C ILE A 98 -7.38 -14.16 0.50
N GLY A 99 -8.48 -13.64 -0.08
CA GLY A 99 -8.92 -12.28 0.16
C GLY A 99 -8.58 -11.27 -0.94
N LYS A 100 -8.28 -10.03 -0.57
CA LYS A 100 -8.20 -8.87 -1.46
C LYS A 100 -7.01 -8.92 -2.41
N LEU A 101 -7.27 -8.87 -3.71
CA LEU A 101 -6.26 -8.76 -4.76
C LEU A 101 -6.29 -7.40 -5.46
N HIS A 102 -7.46 -6.87 -5.78
CA HIS A 102 -7.66 -5.69 -6.63
C HIS A 102 -6.97 -5.82 -8.00
N PHE A 103 -6.92 -7.06 -8.52
CA PHE A 103 -6.57 -7.35 -9.91
C PHE A 103 -7.81 -7.20 -10.79
N GLN A 104 -7.71 -7.41 -12.10
CA GLN A 104 -8.80 -7.15 -13.02
C GLN A 104 -10.00 -8.04 -12.73
N ASP A 105 -9.83 -9.37 -12.75
CA ASP A 105 -10.83 -10.38 -12.41
C ASP A 105 -10.16 -11.74 -12.13
N GLU A 106 -10.95 -12.76 -11.79
CA GLU A 106 -10.46 -14.10 -11.48
C GLU A 106 -10.12 -14.95 -12.73
N ASP A 107 -10.61 -14.56 -13.90
CA ASP A 107 -10.38 -15.29 -15.15
C ASP A 107 -9.02 -14.99 -15.80
N VAL A 108 -8.36 -13.89 -15.39
CA VAL A 108 -7.04 -13.52 -15.92
C VAL A 108 -5.94 -14.39 -15.31
N ASN A 109 -5.05 -14.90 -16.15
CA ASN A 109 -3.91 -15.67 -15.68
C ASN A 109 -2.86 -14.74 -15.03
N THR A 110 -2.78 -14.77 -13.72
CA THR A 110 -1.78 -14.06 -12.92
C THR A 110 -0.78 -15.02 -12.26
N GLY A 111 -0.84 -16.31 -12.62
CA GLY A 111 0.00 -17.37 -12.07
C GLY A 111 -0.46 -17.90 -10.72
N ILE A 112 -1.70 -17.57 -10.31
CA ILE A 112 -2.32 -18.08 -9.07
C ILE A 112 -2.98 -19.42 -9.39
N ASP A 113 -2.69 -20.45 -8.57
CA ASP A 113 -3.31 -21.77 -8.72
C ASP A 113 -4.72 -21.83 -8.10
N GLU A 114 -4.91 -21.15 -6.97
CA GLU A 114 -6.17 -21.13 -6.24
C GLU A 114 -6.44 -19.73 -5.67
N GLN A 115 -7.63 -19.20 -5.98
CA GLN A 115 -8.13 -17.93 -5.43
C GLN A 115 -9.30 -18.22 -4.49
N ILE A 116 -9.13 -17.97 -3.20
CA ILE A 116 -10.15 -18.18 -2.18
C ILE A 116 -10.74 -16.82 -1.79
N LEU A 117 -12.04 -16.65 -2.02
CA LEU A 117 -12.77 -15.42 -1.71
C LEU A 117 -12.10 -14.15 -2.29
N PRO A 118 -11.70 -14.12 -3.58
CA PRO A 118 -10.93 -12.99 -4.11
C PRO A 118 -11.79 -11.73 -4.23
N MET A 119 -11.23 -10.56 -3.86
CA MET A 119 -11.81 -9.26 -4.15
C MET A 119 -11.01 -8.59 -5.27
N HIS A 120 -11.58 -8.58 -6.46
CA HIS A 120 -11.08 -7.89 -7.65
C HIS A 120 -11.70 -6.50 -7.79
N ILE A 121 -11.27 -5.70 -8.77
CA ILE A 121 -11.93 -4.42 -9.03
C ILE A 121 -13.38 -4.66 -9.49
N TYR A 122 -14.28 -3.76 -9.11
CA TYR A 122 -15.69 -3.83 -9.47
C TYR A 122 -16.12 -2.58 -10.25
N GLY A 123 -17.05 -2.74 -11.18
CA GLY A 123 -17.67 -1.62 -11.91
C GLY A 123 -16.69 -0.77 -12.75
N GLY A 124 -15.52 -1.35 -13.11
CA GLY A 124 -14.47 -0.65 -13.85
C GLY A 124 -13.54 0.19 -12.97
N GLY A 125 -13.59 0.00 -11.66
CA GLY A 125 -12.71 0.68 -10.69
C GLY A 125 -13.11 2.14 -10.41
N ASP A 126 -12.12 2.95 -10.05
CA ASP A 126 -12.31 4.36 -9.71
C ASP A 126 -12.44 5.27 -10.95
N ILE A 127 -13.54 5.10 -11.70
CA ILE A 127 -13.79 5.83 -12.95
C ILE A 127 -13.87 7.36 -12.79
N PHE A 128 -14.25 7.87 -11.60
CA PHE A 128 -14.20 9.30 -11.29
C PHE A 128 -12.77 9.85 -11.27
N GLY A 129 -11.79 8.99 -11.03
CA GLY A 129 -10.37 9.32 -10.98
C GLY A 129 -9.72 9.54 -12.34
N LEU A 130 -10.39 9.22 -13.44
CA LEU A 130 -9.87 9.37 -14.79
C LEU A 130 -9.72 10.84 -15.23
N GLU A 131 -10.51 11.77 -14.67
CA GLU A 131 -10.39 13.20 -14.94
C GLU A 131 -9.46 13.85 -13.91
N ARG A 132 -8.23 14.15 -14.31
CA ARG A 132 -7.18 14.64 -13.41
C ARG A 132 -6.96 16.16 -13.49
N GLU A 133 -7.25 16.79 -14.64
CA GLU A 133 -6.95 18.21 -14.84
C GLU A 133 -8.06 19.11 -14.27
N THR A 134 -9.30 18.62 -14.30
CA THR A 134 -10.47 19.27 -13.71
C THR A 134 -11.28 18.25 -12.93
N PRO A 135 -10.72 17.69 -11.83
CA PRO A 135 -11.36 16.61 -11.10
C PRO A 135 -12.70 17.07 -10.53
N PRO A 136 -13.75 16.23 -10.61
CA PRO A 136 -14.96 16.52 -9.87
C PRO A 136 -14.73 16.32 -8.38
N LYS A 137 -15.52 16.95 -7.51
CA LYS A 137 -15.63 16.53 -6.11
C LYS A 137 -16.07 15.08 -6.08
N ARG A 138 -15.39 14.28 -5.28
CA ARG A 138 -15.68 12.86 -5.20
C ARG A 138 -16.83 12.61 -4.25
N PRO A 139 -17.96 12.03 -4.71
CA PRO A 139 -19.11 11.76 -3.85
C PRO A 139 -18.76 10.87 -2.64
N GLN A 140 -17.78 9.95 -2.82
CA GLN A 140 -17.29 9.06 -1.77
C GLN A 140 -16.57 9.78 -0.62
N SER A 141 -16.11 11.01 -0.81
CA SER A 141 -15.37 11.73 0.24
C SER A 141 -16.19 11.93 1.51
N ALA A 142 -17.53 12.02 1.39
CA ALA A 142 -18.41 12.15 2.54
C ALA A 142 -18.46 10.89 3.41
N SER A 143 -18.25 9.70 2.85
CA SER A 143 -18.38 8.43 3.57
C SER A 143 -17.32 8.28 4.68
N VAL A 144 -16.12 8.81 4.47
CA VAL A 144 -15.05 8.78 5.48
C VAL A 144 -15.51 9.36 6.82
N ALA A 145 -16.20 10.51 6.79
CA ALA A 145 -16.75 11.12 8.00
C ALA A 145 -18.09 10.51 8.41
N ALA A 146 -18.95 10.12 7.45
CA ALA A 146 -20.29 9.62 7.73
C ALA A 146 -20.30 8.21 8.34
N GLU A 147 -19.28 7.41 8.05
CA GLU A 147 -19.18 6.00 8.44
C GLU A 147 -18.22 5.77 9.63
N VAL A 148 -17.99 6.81 10.45
CA VAL A 148 -17.37 6.67 11.78
C VAL A 148 -18.42 6.08 12.71
N ALA A 149 -18.44 4.76 12.88
CA ALA A 149 -19.50 4.05 13.56
C ALA A 149 -19.03 2.80 14.31
N VAL A 150 -19.82 2.37 15.28
CA VAL A 150 -19.61 1.12 16.02
C VAL A 150 -20.37 -0.01 15.34
N GLY A 151 -19.68 -1.12 15.08
CA GLY A 151 -20.30 -2.31 14.50
C GLY A 151 -19.42 -2.99 13.46
N ASP A 152 -20.00 -3.90 12.70
CA ASP A 152 -19.32 -4.57 11.58
C ASP A 152 -19.66 -3.87 10.26
N SER A 153 -18.63 -3.43 9.53
CA SER A 153 -18.73 -3.03 8.13
C SER A 153 -18.72 -4.26 7.21
N GLN A 154 -18.95 -4.06 5.91
CA GLN A 154 -18.74 -5.11 4.91
C GLN A 154 -17.27 -5.60 4.96
N TYR A 155 -16.31 -4.69 5.12
CA TYR A 155 -14.89 -5.01 5.16
C TYR A 155 -14.47 -5.77 6.42
N THR A 156 -14.97 -5.40 7.61
CA THR A 156 -14.66 -6.16 8.83
C THR A 156 -15.25 -7.56 8.81
N ARG A 157 -16.47 -7.74 8.23
CA ARG A 157 -17.02 -9.09 8.01
C ARG A 157 -16.21 -9.91 7.01
N TYR A 158 -15.74 -9.27 5.95
CA TYR A 158 -14.88 -9.90 4.93
C TYR A 158 -13.54 -10.34 5.54
N ASP A 159 -12.87 -9.48 6.29
CA ASP A 159 -11.58 -9.80 6.91
C ASP A 159 -11.70 -10.95 7.94
N LYS A 160 -12.80 -11.01 8.70
CA LYS A 160 -13.09 -12.17 9.57
C LYS A 160 -13.23 -13.47 8.77
N LYS A 161 -13.81 -13.42 7.56
CA LYS A 161 -13.89 -14.59 6.67
C LYS A 161 -12.51 -14.97 6.13
N ILE A 162 -11.68 -13.99 5.74
CA ILE A 162 -10.32 -14.24 5.26
C ILE A 162 -9.51 -14.97 6.31
N SER A 163 -9.48 -14.51 7.56
CA SER A 163 -8.73 -15.19 8.63
C SER A 163 -9.26 -16.60 8.88
N ALA A 164 -10.58 -16.81 8.90
CA ALA A 164 -11.16 -18.14 9.08
C ALA A 164 -10.83 -19.09 7.91
N LEU A 165 -10.87 -18.61 6.67
CA LEU A 165 -10.50 -19.40 5.48
C LEU A 165 -8.99 -19.68 5.43
N THR A 166 -8.16 -18.80 5.95
CA THR A 166 -6.72 -19.03 6.07
C THR A 166 -6.44 -20.09 7.16
N GLU A 167 -7.15 -20.06 8.29
CA GLU A 167 -7.09 -21.09 9.31
C GLU A 167 -7.50 -22.47 8.73
N GLU A 168 -8.64 -22.53 7.99
CA GLU A 168 -9.11 -23.73 7.31
C GLU A 168 -8.09 -24.24 6.28
N TRP A 169 -7.45 -23.34 5.54
CA TRP A 169 -6.43 -23.68 4.54
C TRP A 169 -5.22 -24.37 5.20
N PHE A 170 -4.73 -23.85 6.32
CA PHE A 170 -3.65 -24.47 7.08
C PHE A 170 -4.07 -25.83 7.70
N ASP A 171 -5.32 -25.99 8.11
CA ASP A 171 -5.82 -27.22 8.72
C ASP A 171 -6.06 -28.33 7.67
N THR A 172 -6.48 -27.98 6.45
CA THR A 172 -7.01 -28.95 5.51
C THR A 172 -6.20 -29.16 4.23
N ARG A 173 -5.28 -28.23 3.89
CA ARG A 173 -4.61 -28.21 2.57
C ARG A 173 -3.11 -28.49 2.60
N MET A 174 -2.51 -28.69 3.76
CA MET A 174 -1.06 -28.86 3.86
C MET A 174 -0.57 -30.12 3.13
N ASP A 175 -1.31 -31.21 3.19
CA ASP A 175 -0.95 -32.47 2.50
C ASP A 175 -1.00 -32.35 0.97
N ASP A 176 -1.76 -31.39 0.44
CA ASP A 176 -1.97 -31.17 -1.00
C ASP A 176 -0.93 -30.22 -1.64
N GLN A 177 -0.02 -29.61 -0.84
CA GLN A 177 0.92 -28.61 -1.35
C GLN A 177 2.10 -29.21 -2.14
N GLY A 178 2.30 -30.52 -2.07
CA GLY A 178 3.38 -31.24 -2.76
C GLY A 178 4.73 -31.07 -2.10
N ASP A 179 5.81 -31.42 -2.82
CA ASP A 179 7.18 -31.45 -2.30
C ASP A 179 7.95 -30.12 -2.45
N LYS A 180 7.37 -29.15 -3.19
CA LYS A 180 7.99 -27.83 -3.42
C LYS A 180 7.48 -26.81 -2.42
N PRO A 181 8.26 -25.74 -2.13
CA PRO A 181 7.78 -24.63 -1.34
C PRO A 181 6.47 -24.05 -1.90
N TRP A 182 5.51 -23.85 -1.04
CA TRP A 182 4.25 -23.17 -1.37
C TRP A 182 4.30 -21.69 -1.02
N VAL A 183 3.45 -20.90 -1.68
CA VAL A 183 3.20 -19.50 -1.34
C VAL A 183 1.71 -19.34 -1.02
N CYS A 184 1.41 -18.81 0.17
CA CYS A 184 0.07 -18.41 0.56
C CYS A 184 0.04 -16.89 0.74
N PHE A 185 -0.89 -16.21 0.08
CA PHE A 185 -1.06 -14.76 0.19
C PHE A 185 -2.42 -14.44 0.82
N SER A 186 -2.41 -14.17 2.13
CA SER A 186 -3.58 -13.74 2.90
C SER A 186 -3.65 -12.21 2.90
N SER A 187 -4.70 -11.63 2.30
CA SER A 187 -4.78 -10.19 2.05
C SER A 187 -6.06 -9.58 2.57
N PHE A 188 -5.93 -8.69 3.54
CA PHE A 188 -7.00 -8.03 4.30
C PHE A 188 -7.32 -6.64 3.74
N VAL A 189 -8.47 -6.09 4.16
CA VAL A 189 -8.90 -4.73 3.82
C VAL A 189 -8.63 -3.75 4.96
N ALA A 190 -8.83 -4.14 6.22
CA ALA A 190 -8.54 -3.26 7.34
C ALA A 190 -7.04 -2.90 7.38
N PRO A 191 -6.72 -1.64 7.80
CA PRO A 191 -7.58 -0.60 8.38
C PRO A 191 -8.22 0.39 7.37
N HIS A 192 -8.29 0.08 6.06
CA HIS A 192 -8.97 0.92 5.07
C HIS A 192 -10.38 1.32 5.54
N PHE A 193 -10.76 2.59 5.36
CA PHE A 193 -12.13 3.04 5.64
C PHE A 193 -13.19 2.18 4.89
N PRO A 194 -14.46 2.08 5.37
CA PRO A 194 -15.13 2.92 6.37
C PRO A 194 -14.61 2.72 7.79
N PHE A 195 -14.61 3.80 8.58
CA PHE A 195 -14.15 3.76 9.97
C PHE A 195 -15.21 3.16 10.91
N THR A 196 -15.80 2.05 10.48
CA THR A 196 -16.77 1.26 11.24
C THR A 196 -16.08 0.02 11.80
N VAL A 197 -16.05 -0.10 13.13
CA VAL A 197 -15.31 -1.15 13.83
C VAL A 197 -16.08 -1.65 15.05
N PRO A 198 -15.99 -2.96 15.42
CA PRO A 198 -16.65 -3.49 16.61
C PRO A 198 -16.17 -2.83 17.92
N GLN A 199 -17.11 -2.63 18.86
CA GLN A 199 -16.89 -1.93 20.14
C GLN A 199 -15.65 -2.42 20.89
N LYS A 200 -15.38 -3.73 20.91
CA LYS A 200 -14.26 -4.33 21.66
C LYS A 200 -12.88 -3.75 21.29
N TYR A 201 -12.72 -3.23 20.05
CA TYR A 201 -11.45 -2.61 19.62
C TYR A 201 -11.42 -1.13 20.00
N ILE A 202 -12.55 -0.46 20.02
CA ILE A 202 -12.69 0.92 20.52
C ILE A 202 -12.35 0.96 22.02
N ASP A 203 -12.83 -0.02 22.79
CA ASP A 203 -12.61 -0.13 24.23
C ASP A 203 -11.12 -0.33 24.61
N LEU A 204 -10.27 -0.60 23.63
CA LEU A 204 -8.80 -0.66 23.85
C LEU A 204 -8.18 0.73 24.07
N TYR A 205 -8.86 1.81 23.72
CA TYR A 205 -8.33 3.16 23.66
C TYR A 205 -9.09 4.12 24.57
N ASP A 206 -8.34 4.98 25.26
CA ASP A 206 -8.90 6.16 25.87
C ASP A 206 -8.97 7.28 24.81
N ALA A 207 -10.12 7.91 24.66
CA ALA A 207 -10.27 9.01 23.69
C ALA A 207 -9.38 10.21 24.00
N ASP A 208 -9.02 10.40 25.27
CA ASP A 208 -8.13 11.48 25.71
C ASP A 208 -6.66 11.24 25.30
N ASP A 209 -6.27 9.99 25.00
CA ASP A 209 -4.94 9.64 24.49
C ASP A 209 -4.81 9.86 22.97
N VAL A 210 -5.91 10.11 22.27
CA VAL A 210 -5.93 10.30 20.80
C VAL A 210 -5.76 11.77 20.45
N GLU A 211 -4.54 12.14 20.07
CA GLU A 211 -4.22 13.49 19.67
C GLU A 211 -4.27 13.69 18.16
N LEU A 212 -4.96 14.76 17.72
CA LEU A 212 -4.92 15.19 16.32
C LEU A 212 -3.55 15.76 15.97
N SER A 213 -3.05 15.43 14.81
CA SER A 213 -1.81 16.01 14.31
C SER A 213 -1.94 17.52 14.15
N LYS A 214 -0.89 18.25 14.58
CA LYS A 214 -0.74 19.71 14.43
C LYS A 214 0.21 20.07 13.28
N LYS A 215 0.66 19.08 12.49
CA LYS A 215 1.54 19.34 11.36
C LYS A 215 0.82 20.19 10.31
N PRO A 216 1.36 21.36 9.93
CA PRO A 216 0.77 22.20 8.89
C PRO A 216 1.04 21.62 7.49
N LEU A 217 0.19 21.97 6.55
CA LEU A 217 0.46 21.80 5.11
C LEU A 217 1.13 23.12 4.61
N ASN A 218 2.46 23.16 4.70
CA ASN A 218 3.24 24.33 4.31
C ASN A 218 3.63 24.22 2.83
N LEU A 219 2.83 24.80 1.95
CA LEU A 219 3.02 24.68 0.51
C LEU A 219 3.68 25.95 -0.07
N LYS A 220 4.67 25.76 -0.95
CA LYS A 220 5.18 26.81 -1.83
C LYS A 220 4.12 27.24 -2.84
N SER A 221 4.17 28.50 -3.26
CA SER A 221 3.24 29.05 -4.25
C SER A 221 3.25 28.30 -5.59
N SER A 222 4.38 27.68 -5.97
CA SER A 222 4.49 26.87 -7.18
C SER A 222 3.79 25.51 -7.07
N ILE A 223 3.69 24.95 -5.88
CA ILE A 223 3.11 23.62 -5.60
C ILE A 223 1.65 23.73 -5.13
N ALA A 224 1.27 24.86 -4.51
CA ALA A 224 -0.07 25.05 -3.98
C ALA A 224 -1.20 24.75 -4.99
N PRO A 225 -1.11 25.16 -6.29
CA PRO A 225 -2.16 24.83 -7.26
C PRO A 225 -2.36 23.33 -7.52
N TRP A 226 -1.30 22.51 -7.34
CA TRP A 226 -1.39 21.06 -7.42
C TRP A 226 -2.21 20.50 -6.26
N TRP A 227 -1.94 20.99 -5.04
CA TRP A 227 -2.66 20.59 -3.84
C TRP A 227 -4.10 21.09 -3.81
N ASP A 228 -4.38 22.29 -4.34
CA ASP A 228 -5.73 22.83 -4.44
C ASP A 228 -6.66 21.87 -5.22
N LEU A 229 -6.15 21.25 -6.29
CA LEU A 229 -6.92 20.28 -7.07
C LEU A 229 -7.05 18.94 -6.37
N LEU A 230 -5.99 18.43 -5.73
CA LEU A 230 -6.05 17.19 -4.97
C LEU A 230 -7.06 17.28 -3.83
N THR A 231 -6.98 18.35 -3.02
CA THR A 231 -7.87 18.55 -1.86
C THR A 231 -9.28 18.95 -2.27
N PHE A 232 -9.47 19.60 -3.42
CA PHE A 232 -10.78 19.84 -3.99
C PHE A 232 -11.49 18.54 -4.37
N GLY A 233 -10.80 17.61 -5.02
CA GLY A 233 -11.34 16.32 -5.42
C GLY A 233 -11.53 15.39 -4.23
N TYR A 234 -10.51 15.24 -3.39
CA TYR A 234 -10.53 14.47 -2.14
C TYR A 234 -10.85 15.39 -0.95
N ASN A 235 -12.05 15.96 -0.92
CA ASN A 235 -12.46 16.90 0.12
C ASN A 235 -12.93 16.23 1.42
N PHE A 236 -12.22 15.18 1.87
CA PHE A 236 -12.57 14.38 3.05
C PHE A 236 -12.78 15.23 4.31
N ASP A 237 -11.85 16.16 4.58
CA ASP A 237 -11.85 16.94 5.81
C ASP A 237 -13.05 17.89 5.95
N GLU A 238 -13.63 18.36 4.84
CA GLU A 238 -14.82 19.24 4.81
C GLU A 238 -16.05 18.58 5.45
N HIS A 239 -16.11 17.24 5.50
CA HIS A 239 -17.26 16.48 5.98
C HIS A 239 -17.25 16.23 7.48
N PHE A 240 -16.14 16.48 8.16
CA PHE A 240 -16.05 16.35 9.62
C PHE A 240 -16.72 17.52 10.35
N LYS A 241 -17.44 17.21 11.43
CA LYS A 241 -18.20 18.20 12.23
C LYS A 241 -17.35 18.86 13.33
N GLY A 242 -16.04 19.02 13.09
CA GLY A 242 -15.08 19.60 14.02
C GLY A 242 -14.09 18.57 14.57
N ASP A 243 -13.24 19.02 15.50
CA ASP A 243 -12.10 18.24 15.99
C ASP A 243 -12.50 16.99 16.77
N ASP A 244 -13.59 17.03 17.52
CA ASP A 244 -14.08 15.84 18.23
C ASP A 244 -14.49 14.73 17.25
N HIS A 245 -15.08 15.07 16.12
CA HIS A 245 -15.43 14.09 15.10
C HIS A 245 -14.19 13.55 14.38
N ARG A 246 -13.19 14.41 14.10
CA ARG A 246 -11.87 13.98 13.58
C ARG A 246 -11.14 13.05 14.56
N ARG A 247 -11.18 13.38 15.86
CA ARG A 247 -10.59 12.55 16.92
C ARG A 247 -11.26 11.17 16.99
N GLN A 248 -12.60 11.12 16.88
CA GLN A 248 -13.31 9.85 16.80
C GLN A 248 -12.91 9.04 15.57
N ALA A 249 -12.81 9.65 14.39
CA ALA A 249 -12.36 8.97 13.19
C ALA A 249 -10.94 8.38 13.34
N LEU A 250 -10.03 9.15 13.93
CA LEU A 250 -8.66 8.70 14.20
C LEU A 250 -8.64 7.54 15.21
N LEU A 251 -9.44 7.61 16.28
CA LEU A 251 -9.59 6.52 17.23
C LEU A 251 -10.11 5.26 16.55
N HIS A 252 -11.11 5.39 15.68
CA HIS A 252 -11.65 4.26 14.92
C HIS A 252 -10.64 3.68 13.93
N TYR A 253 -9.78 4.49 13.31
CA TYR A 253 -8.66 4.00 12.51
C TYR A 253 -7.68 3.18 13.37
N TYR A 254 -7.32 3.64 14.57
CA TYR A 254 -6.48 2.89 15.51
C TYR A 254 -7.13 1.58 15.93
N ALA A 255 -8.43 1.61 16.16
CA ALA A 255 -9.22 0.41 16.47
C ALA A 255 -9.26 -0.58 15.29
N LEU A 256 -9.32 -0.09 14.04
CA LEU A 256 -9.19 -0.92 12.83
C LEU A 256 -7.78 -1.50 12.69
N CYS A 257 -6.71 -0.77 13.07
CA CYS A 257 -5.36 -1.33 13.14
C CYS A 257 -5.28 -2.50 14.14
N SER A 258 -5.91 -2.38 15.33
CA SER A 258 -5.98 -3.49 16.29
C SER A 258 -6.86 -4.64 15.80
N PHE A 259 -7.92 -4.36 15.05
CA PHE A 259 -8.73 -5.38 14.39
C PHE A 259 -7.92 -6.15 13.33
N ALA A 260 -7.14 -5.45 12.51
CA ALA A 260 -6.23 -6.07 11.54
C ALA A 260 -5.17 -6.92 12.24
N ASP A 261 -4.58 -6.41 13.33
CA ASP A 261 -3.60 -7.13 14.16
C ASP A 261 -4.15 -8.45 14.72
N GLU A 262 -5.40 -8.47 15.22
CA GLU A 262 -6.04 -9.70 15.69
C GLU A 262 -6.19 -10.73 14.55
N ASN A 263 -6.57 -10.30 13.33
CA ASN A 263 -6.67 -11.20 12.18
C ASN A 263 -5.28 -11.72 11.76
N VAL A 264 -4.26 -10.86 11.75
CA VAL A 264 -2.85 -11.28 11.57
C VAL A 264 -2.45 -12.31 12.60
N GLY A 265 -2.79 -12.08 13.86
CA GLY A 265 -2.51 -13.02 14.97
C GLY A 265 -3.15 -14.39 14.77
N ARG A 266 -4.38 -14.46 14.26
CA ARG A 266 -5.08 -15.69 13.91
C ARG A 266 -4.34 -16.47 12.81
N VAL A 267 -3.94 -15.78 11.74
CA VAL A 267 -3.17 -16.40 10.64
C VAL A 267 -1.84 -16.95 11.12
N LEU A 268 -1.10 -16.19 11.96
CA LEU A 268 0.17 -16.64 12.53
C LEU A 268 -0.01 -17.85 13.45
N ALA A 269 -1.08 -17.87 14.26
CA ALA A 269 -1.40 -19.01 15.13
C ALA A 269 -1.76 -20.26 14.31
N ALA A 270 -2.46 -20.11 13.18
CA ALA A 270 -2.75 -21.22 12.27
C ALA A 270 -1.48 -21.79 11.62
N LEU A 271 -0.54 -20.93 11.21
CA LEU A 271 0.77 -21.38 10.73
C LEU A 271 1.53 -22.16 11.81
N GLU A 272 1.56 -21.66 13.05
CA GLU A 272 2.20 -22.34 14.17
C GLU A 272 1.54 -23.72 14.43
N ALA A 273 0.20 -23.79 14.46
CA ALA A 273 -0.57 -25.01 14.70
C ALA A 273 -0.40 -26.07 13.60
N SER A 274 -0.20 -25.65 12.34
CA SER A 274 0.04 -26.55 11.20
C SER A 274 1.40 -27.26 11.26
N GLY A 275 2.31 -26.86 12.16
CA GLY A 275 3.68 -27.38 12.22
C GLY A 275 4.60 -26.93 11.10
N GLN A 276 4.17 -25.97 10.26
CA GLN A 276 4.94 -25.47 9.12
C GLN A 276 5.82 -24.25 9.46
N ALA A 277 5.70 -23.68 10.66
CA ALA A 277 6.37 -22.41 11.03
C ALA A 277 7.90 -22.48 10.88
N ASP A 278 8.53 -23.60 11.23
CA ASP A 278 9.99 -23.76 11.17
C ASP A 278 10.53 -23.81 9.71
N ASN A 279 9.66 -23.99 8.72
CA ASN A 279 10.01 -24.03 7.29
C ASN A 279 9.29 -22.93 6.48
N THR A 280 8.78 -21.89 7.13
CA THR A 280 8.01 -20.84 6.47
C THR A 280 8.59 -19.46 6.81
N VAL A 281 8.87 -18.68 5.78
CA VAL A 281 9.11 -17.25 5.92
C VAL A 281 7.77 -16.52 5.90
N VAL A 282 7.60 -15.58 6.82
CA VAL A 282 6.43 -14.69 6.89
C VAL A 282 6.85 -13.30 6.40
N MET A 283 6.13 -12.76 5.42
CA MET A 283 6.22 -11.38 4.94
C MET A 283 4.95 -10.64 5.34
N PHE A 284 5.04 -9.70 6.27
CA PHE A 284 3.95 -8.80 6.64
C PHE A 284 4.18 -7.41 6.05
N LEU A 285 3.16 -6.82 5.41
CA LEU A 285 3.25 -5.48 4.80
C LEU A 285 1.88 -4.83 4.61
N SER A 286 1.88 -3.51 4.30
CA SER A 286 0.73 -2.79 3.74
C SER A 286 1.02 -2.34 2.31
N ASP A 287 -0.03 -2.15 1.49
CA ASP A 287 0.13 -1.64 0.11
C ASP A 287 0.37 -0.12 0.06
N HIS A 288 -0.19 0.65 0.99
CA HIS A 288 0.07 2.08 1.25
C HIS A 288 -0.39 2.45 2.66
N GLY A 289 -0.12 3.68 3.09
CA GLY A 289 -0.57 4.20 4.36
C GLY A 289 -1.88 5.00 4.29
N ASP A 290 -2.20 5.70 5.38
CA ASP A 290 -3.28 6.68 5.53
C ASP A 290 -2.73 7.94 6.20
N ASN A 291 -3.18 9.11 5.75
CA ASN A 291 -2.78 10.41 6.30
C ASN A 291 -3.29 10.67 7.73
N MET A 292 -4.32 9.96 8.19
CA MET A 292 -4.81 9.99 9.56
C MET A 292 -5.16 11.41 10.08
N GLY A 293 -5.69 12.28 9.20
CA GLY A 293 -5.97 13.67 9.53
C GLY A 293 -4.73 14.59 9.59
N THR A 294 -3.53 14.04 9.37
CA THR A 294 -2.29 14.83 9.35
C THR A 294 -2.34 15.85 8.22
N ARG A 295 -1.99 17.10 8.50
CA ARG A 295 -2.10 18.25 7.56
C ARG A 295 -3.52 18.51 7.03
N GLY A 296 -4.56 18.02 7.73
CA GLY A 296 -5.95 18.05 7.25
C GLY A 296 -6.23 17.05 6.11
N LEU A 297 -5.36 16.06 5.93
CA LEU A 297 -5.47 15.03 4.88
C LEU A 297 -5.94 13.70 5.48
N TRP A 298 -6.80 13.00 4.75
CA TRP A 298 -7.29 11.65 5.07
C TRP A 298 -7.08 10.73 3.89
N GLY A 299 -6.98 9.42 4.14
CA GLY A 299 -6.63 8.45 3.10
C GLY A 299 -5.19 8.62 2.63
N LYS A 300 -4.95 8.41 1.35
CA LYS A 300 -3.66 8.26 0.68
C LYS A 300 -3.46 9.29 -0.43
N SER A 301 -2.71 8.98 -1.47
CA SER A 301 -2.60 9.76 -2.71
C SER A 301 -1.60 10.91 -2.68
N ASN A 302 -0.62 10.85 -1.79
CA ASN A 302 0.52 11.76 -1.75
C ASN A 302 1.79 11.03 -1.31
N MET A 303 2.94 11.73 -1.26
CA MET A 303 4.24 11.13 -0.97
C MET A 303 4.74 11.44 0.45
N TYR A 304 3.93 12.03 1.32
CA TYR A 304 4.32 12.16 2.73
C TYR A 304 4.39 10.80 3.42
N GLU A 305 5.15 10.74 4.50
CA GLU A 305 5.42 9.48 5.21
C GLU A 305 4.14 8.74 5.62
N GLU A 306 3.09 9.46 6.01
CA GLU A 306 1.84 8.86 6.44
C GLU A 306 1.14 8.07 5.31
N SER A 307 1.27 8.53 4.06
CA SER A 307 0.66 7.90 2.88
C SER A 307 1.59 6.89 2.20
N ALA A 308 2.88 7.17 2.13
CA ALA A 308 3.83 6.42 1.32
C ALA A 308 4.66 5.39 2.09
N CYS A 309 4.96 5.65 3.40
CA CYS A 309 5.73 4.73 4.22
C CYS A 309 4.83 3.67 4.86
N VAL A 310 5.16 2.41 4.64
CA VAL A 310 4.36 1.24 5.04
C VAL A 310 5.11 0.36 6.02
N PRO A 311 4.42 -0.36 6.91
CA PRO A 311 5.06 -1.41 7.68
C PRO A 311 5.51 -2.54 6.74
N LEU A 312 6.71 -3.07 6.96
CA LEU A 312 7.25 -4.25 6.31
C LEU A 312 8.11 -5.04 7.28
N ILE A 313 7.74 -6.29 7.51
CA ILE A 313 8.42 -7.18 8.45
C ILE A 313 8.64 -8.53 7.76
N MET A 314 9.86 -9.08 7.89
CA MET A 314 10.20 -10.42 7.45
C MET A 314 10.60 -11.26 8.66
N SER A 315 10.00 -12.43 8.85
CA SER A 315 10.31 -13.32 9.96
C SER A 315 10.36 -14.77 9.50
N GLY A 316 11.09 -15.61 10.21
CA GLY A 316 11.25 -17.04 9.91
C GLY A 316 12.69 -17.41 9.57
N PRO A 317 12.92 -18.60 8.97
CA PRO A 317 14.26 -19.06 8.67
C PRO A 317 15.08 -18.06 7.84
N GLY A 318 16.30 -17.79 8.30
CA GLY A 318 17.23 -16.86 7.64
C GLY A 318 17.11 -15.41 8.08
N PHE A 319 16.10 -15.04 8.90
CA PHE A 319 15.95 -13.70 9.45
C PHE A 319 16.32 -13.67 10.94
N ALA A 320 17.23 -12.78 11.32
CA ALA A 320 17.67 -12.64 12.71
C ALA A 320 16.61 -11.90 13.53
N ALA A 321 16.19 -12.52 14.63
CA ALA A 321 15.19 -11.95 15.53
C ALA A 321 15.60 -10.58 16.09
N GLY A 322 14.64 -9.65 16.18
CA GLY A 322 14.81 -8.32 16.75
C GLY A 322 15.72 -7.39 15.94
N THR A 323 15.97 -7.72 14.66
CA THR A 323 16.80 -6.89 13.77
C THR A 323 16.01 -5.73 13.17
N VAL A 324 16.67 -4.57 13.05
CA VAL A 324 16.14 -3.39 12.34
C VAL A 324 16.97 -3.17 11.08
N CYS A 325 16.30 -3.10 9.94
CA CYS A 325 16.90 -2.74 8.66
C CYS A 325 16.50 -1.32 8.28
N GLU A 326 17.47 -0.41 8.23
CA GLU A 326 17.25 1.01 7.91
C GLU A 326 17.48 1.31 6.42
N THR A 327 18.02 0.36 5.65
CA THR A 327 18.17 0.51 4.20
C THR A 327 16.80 0.71 3.55
N PRO A 328 16.59 1.76 2.75
CA PRO A 328 15.32 2.00 2.10
C PRO A 328 14.92 0.85 1.17
N VAL A 329 13.66 0.41 1.25
CA VAL A 329 13.09 -0.68 0.43
C VAL A 329 11.73 -0.26 -0.15
N GLY A 330 11.33 -0.89 -1.24
CA GLY A 330 10.04 -0.64 -1.89
C GLY A 330 9.25 -1.93 -2.10
N LEU A 331 7.94 -1.82 -2.33
CA LEU A 331 7.09 -3.00 -2.58
C LEU A 331 7.52 -3.81 -3.81
N ILE A 332 8.22 -3.20 -4.76
CA ILE A 332 8.79 -3.92 -5.92
C ILE A 332 9.87 -4.94 -5.53
N ASP A 333 10.49 -4.79 -4.36
CA ASP A 333 11.50 -5.72 -3.84
C ASP A 333 10.91 -7.10 -3.54
N ALA A 334 9.58 -7.17 -3.38
CA ALA A 334 8.86 -8.41 -3.16
C ALA A 334 9.04 -9.42 -4.30
N TYR A 335 9.15 -8.98 -5.55
CA TYR A 335 9.34 -9.88 -6.69
C TYR A 335 10.57 -10.77 -6.51
N GLN A 336 11.74 -10.15 -6.30
CA GLN A 336 12.98 -10.88 -6.09
C GLN A 336 12.98 -11.67 -4.78
N THR A 337 12.30 -11.14 -3.75
CA THR A 337 12.17 -11.80 -2.45
C THR A 337 11.38 -13.09 -2.53
N VAL A 338 10.25 -13.09 -3.25
CA VAL A 338 9.44 -14.32 -3.45
C VAL A 338 10.29 -15.41 -4.12
N LEU A 339 10.98 -15.07 -5.21
CA LEU A 339 11.83 -16.03 -5.91
C LEU A 339 12.95 -16.58 -5.03
N ASP A 340 13.63 -15.71 -4.29
CA ASP A 340 14.74 -16.09 -3.40
C ASP A 340 14.28 -17.00 -2.26
N VAL A 341 13.14 -16.67 -1.61
CA VAL A 341 12.60 -17.48 -0.51
C VAL A 341 12.23 -18.89 -0.98
N VAL A 342 11.55 -19.00 -2.14
CA VAL A 342 11.13 -20.32 -2.65
C VAL A 342 12.20 -21.04 -3.44
N GLY A 343 13.37 -20.45 -3.62
CA GLY A 343 14.52 -21.07 -4.29
C GLY A 343 14.42 -21.13 -5.81
N ILE A 344 13.77 -20.13 -6.42
CA ILE A 344 13.69 -19.98 -7.88
C ILE A 344 14.79 -19.01 -8.34
N GLU A 345 15.71 -19.48 -9.17
CA GLU A 345 16.73 -18.63 -9.77
C GLU A 345 16.11 -17.61 -10.73
N PRO A 346 16.44 -16.30 -10.58
CA PRO A 346 15.97 -15.28 -11.51
C PRO A 346 16.41 -15.55 -12.94
N ALA A 347 15.52 -15.38 -13.90
CA ALA A 347 15.86 -15.39 -15.31
C ALA A 347 16.66 -14.12 -15.69
N GLU A 348 17.42 -14.17 -16.80
CA GLU A 348 18.24 -13.02 -17.25
C GLU A 348 17.44 -11.72 -17.37
N VAL A 349 16.22 -11.79 -17.89
CA VAL A 349 15.32 -10.61 -18.01
C VAL A 349 14.92 -10.05 -16.64
N GLU A 350 14.83 -10.87 -15.62
CA GLU A 350 14.43 -10.48 -14.27
C GLU A 350 15.56 -9.80 -13.50
N SER A 351 16.81 -10.05 -13.89
CA SER A 351 17.97 -9.34 -13.35
C SER A 351 17.98 -7.84 -13.70
N THR A 352 17.15 -7.42 -14.66
CA THR A 352 16.96 -6.02 -15.05
C THR A 352 15.85 -5.31 -14.28
N LEU A 353 15.07 -6.03 -13.47
CA LEU A 353 14.04 -5.44 -12.61
C LEU A 353 14.71 -4.59 -11.52
N PRO A 354 14.08 -3.47 -11.13
CA PRO A 354 14.71 -2.52 -10.19
C PRO A 354 14.73 -3.02 -8.73
N GLY A 355 13.93 -4.03 -8.38
CA GLY A 355 13.86 -4.60 -7.04
C GLY A 355 15.06 -5.48 -6.68
N ARG A 356 15.33 -5.63 -5.39
CA ARG A 356 16.31 -6.58 -4.81
C ARG A 356 15.62 -7.42 -3.74
N SER A 357 16.12 -8.65 -3.52
CA SER A 357 15.62 -9.49 -2.44
C SER A 357 15.76 -8.82 -1.08
N LEU A 358 14.67 -8.78 -0.31
CA LEU A 358 14.66 -8.31 1.08
C LEU A 358 15.52 -9.21 1.98
N VAL A 359 15.73 -10.48 1.59
CA VAL A 359 16.64 -11.41 2.26
C VAL A 359 18.08 -10.89 2.16
N GLU A 360 18.50 -10.52 0.95
CA GLU A 360 19.83 -9.95 0.71
C GLU A 360 20.01 -8.61 1.42
N ILE A 361 19.00 -7.74 1.34
CA ILE A 361 19.04 -6.40 1.96
C ILE A 361 19.14 -6.52 3.48
N ALA A 362 18.36 -7.42 4.09
CA ALA A 362 18.38 -7.63 5.54
C ALA A 362 19.72 -8.19 6.05
N ALA A 363 20.41 -8.97 5.23
CA ALA A 363 21.71 -9.55 5.56
C ALA A 363 22.90 -8.61 5.31
N ALA A 364 22.68 -7.55 4.53
CA ALA A 364 23.72 -6.58 4.15
C ALA A 364 23.85 -5.43 5.18
N PRO A 365 25.01 -4.77 5.26
CA PRO A 365 25.12 -3.49 5.96
C PRO A 365 24.19 -2.42 5.38
N TYR A 366 23.91 -1.39 6.18
CA TYR A 366 23.11 -0.23 5.73
C TYR A 366 23.65 0.36 4.43
N ASP A 367 22.79 0.49 3.42
CA ASP A 367 23.11 1.03 2.10
C ASP A 367 22.53 2.45 1.97
N ALA A 368 23.34 3.45 2.30
CA ALA A 368 22.97 4.86 2.26
C ALA A 368 22.75 5.40 0.83
N ILE A 369 23.22 4.69 -0.20
CA ILE A 369 23.10 5.12 -1.61
C ILE A 369 21.97 4.41 -2.34
N ARG A 370 21.34 3.40 -1.73
CA ARG A 370 20.15 2.77 -2.30
C ARG A 370 19.01 3.79 -2.39
N THR A 371 18.46 3.88 -3.61
CA THR A 371 17.34 4.78 -3.89
C THR A 371 16.06 3.97 -4.07
N VAL A 372 15.01 4.34 -3.35
CA VAL A 372 13.65 3.86 -3.57
C VAL A 372 12.86 4.92 -4.33
N PHE A 373 12.06 4.48 -5.28
CA PHE A 373 11.22 5.32 -6.11
C PHE A 373 9.73 4.99 -5.88
N ALA A 374 8.89 6.01 -5.91
CA ALA A 374 7.43 5.89 -5.96
C ALA A 374 6.85 6.91 -6.93
N GLU A 375 5.69 6.59 -7.50
CA GLU A 375 4.99 7.45 -8.45
C GLU A 375 3.48 7.40 -8.25
N TYR A 376 2.81 8.53 -8.48
CA TYR A 376 1.36 8.64 -8.40
C TYR A 376 0.84 9.42 -9.61
N HIS A 377 0.02 8.77 -10.43
CA HIS A 377 -0.58 9.32 -11.64
C HIS A 377 -2.10 9.11 -11.65
N ALA A 378 -2.70 9.06 -10.46
CA ALA A 378 -4.08 8.65 -10.28
C ALA A 378 -4.99 9.83 -9.92
N SER A 379 -6.14 9.50 -9.44
CA SER A 379 -7.26 10.38 -9.11
C SER A 379 -6.84 11.67 -8.40
N CYS A 380 -7.41 12.77 -8.85
CA CYS A 380 -7.25 14.12 -8.29
C CYS A 380 -5.82 14.71 -8.34
N ALA A 381 -4.82 13.98 -8.84
CA ALA A 381 -3.48 14.52 -9.06
C ALA A 381 -3.39 15.18 -10.44
N PRO A 382 -3.31 16.51 -10.55
CA PRO A 382 -3.37 17.18 -11.86
C PRO A 382 -2.19 16.84 -12.76
N THR A 383 -1.04 16.52 -12.17
CA THR A 383 0.15 16.01 -12.86
C THR A 383 0.80 14.90 -12.04
N GLY A 384 1.73 14.17 -12.64
CA GLY A 384 2.47 13.11 -11.95
C GLY A 384 3.20 13.63 -10.72
N LEU A 385 3.08 12.88 -9.63
CA LEU A 385 3.78 13.09 -8.36
C LEU A 385 4.77 11.95 -8.17
N LEU A 386 6.04 12.27 -7.94
CA LEU A 386 7.13 11.31 -7.93
C LEU A 386 7.97 11.49 -6.67
N MET A 387 8.49 10.41 -6.12
CA MET A 387 9.28 10.45 -4.88
C MET A 387 10.56 9.61 -5.05
N LEU A 388 11.67 10.15 -4.53
CA LEU A 388 12.89 9.40 -4.27
C LEU A 388 13.25 9.45 -2.80
N ARG A 389 13.59 8.30 -2.22
CA ARG A 389 14.11 8.16 -0.85
C ARG A 389 15.53 7.58 -0.93
N GLN A 390 16.51 8.33 -0.43
CA GLN A 390 17.90 7.90 -0.40
C GLN A 390 18.62 8.43 0.84
N GLY A 391 19.31 7.57 1.57
CA GLY A 391 19.96 7.93 2.81
C GLY A 391 18.97 8.57 3.78
N LYS A 392 19.22 9.79 4.24
CA LYS A 392 18.32 10.56 5.09
C LYS A 392 17.36 11.47 4.34
N PHE A 393 17.56 11.65 3.03
CA PHE A 393 16.79 12.60 2.24
C PHE A 393 15.59 11.94 1.54
N LYS A 394 14.51 12.69 1.47
CA LYS A 394 13.32 12.42 0.67
C LYS A 394 13.05 13.58 -0.26
N TYR A 395 12.98 13.29 -1.54
CA TYR A 395 12.71 14.23 -2.62
C TYR A 395 11.35 13.93 -3.22
N ILE A 396 10.49 14.95 -3.33
CA ILE A 396 9.16 14.85 -3.94
C ILE A 396 9.11 15.80 -5.13
N HIS A 397 8.82 15.28 -6.32
CA HIS A 397 8.73 16.05 -7.54
C HIS A 397 7.28 16.13 -8.03
N TYR A 398 6.80 17.35 -8.21
CA TYR A 398 5.49 17.67 -8.76
C TYR A 398 5.68 18.06 -10.21
N THR A 399 5.35 17.20 -11.16
CA THR A 399 5.61 17.42 -12.60
C THR A 399 5.03 18.75 -13.08
N GLY A 400 5.89 19.68 -13.49
CA GLY A 400 5.49 21.01 -13.94
C GLY A 400 5.23 22.06 -12.85
N HIS A 401 5.39 21.71 -11.55
CA HIS A 401 5.12 22.62 -10.44
C HIS A 401 6.32 22.87 -9.51
N GLY A 402 7.31 21.99 -9.52
CA GLY A 402 8.50 22.11 -8.65
C GLY A 402 8.71 20.87 -7.81
N SER A 403 9.40 21.03 -6.67
CA SER A 403 9.76 19.92 -5.80
C SER A 403 9.88 20.34 -4.34
N GLU A 404 9.81 19.34 -3.44
CA GLU A 404 10.15 19.42 -2.04
C GLU A 404 11.34 18.52 -1.74
N LEU A 405 12.11 18.87 -0.71
CA LEU A 405 13.23 18.08 -0.19
C LEU A 405 13.19 18.09 1.34
N PHE A 406 13.21 16.92 1.95
CA PHE A 406 13.19 16.77 3.40
C PHE A 406 14.39 15.96 3.89
N ASP A 407 14.96 16.33 5.04
CA ASP A 407 15.92 15.54 5.80
C ASP A 407 15.14 14.80 6.90
N LEU A 408 14.79 13.53 6.69
CA LEU A 408 13.92 12.77 7.60
C LEU A 408 14.60 12.38 8.93
N GLU A 409 15.93 12.51 9.05
CA GLU A 409 16.62 12.34 10.33
C GLU A 409 16.45 13.58 11.21
N ALA A 410 16.56 14.77 10.61
CA ALA A 410 16.41 16.03 11.32
C ALA A 410 14.94 16.49 11.44
N ASP A 411 14.12 16.11 10.47
CA ASP A 411 12.71 16.49 10.34
C ASP A 411 11.84 15.29 9.90
N PRO A 412 11.63 14.31 10.78
CA PRO A 412 10.78 13.17 10.47
C PRO A 412 9.31 13.55 10.26
N GLY A 413 8.95 14.79 10.55
CA GLY A 413 7.62 15.35 10.35
C GLY A 413 7.38 15.95 8.99
N GLU A 414 8.40 16.10 8.14
CA GLU A 414 8.33 16.73 6.81
C GLU A 414 7.68 18.12 6.85
N ILE A 415 8.17 18.97 7.79
CA ILE A 415 7.65 20.33 8.04
C ILE A 415 8.51 21.38 7.34
N ASN A 416 9.82 21.11 7.25
CA ASN A 416 10.82 22.06 6.76
C ASN A 416 11.31 21.64 5.36
N ASP A 417 10.69 22.21 4.33
CA ASP A 417 11.13 21.99 2.95
C ASP A 417 12.45 22.70 2.64
N LEU A 418 13.47 21.92 2.31
CA LEU A 418 14.83 22.37 2.03
C LEU A 418 15.08 22.68 0.54
N ALA A 419 14.12 22.52 -0.36
CA ALA A 419 14.36 22.61 -1.80
C ALA A 419 14.71 24.04 -2.27
N ASP A 420 14.40 25.09 -1.48
CA ASP A 420 14.77 26.47 -1.79
C ASP A 420 15.99 26.96 -0.95
N ASP A 421 16.54 26.12 -0.08
CA ASP A 421 17.73 26.47 0.70
C ASP A 421 19.00 26.31 -0.16
N PRO A 422 19.79 27.40 -0.35
CA PRO A 422 21.02 27.35 -1.14
C PRO A 422 22.04 26.29 -0.66
N ALA A 423 21.97 25.88 0.61
CA ALA A 423 22.86 24.85 1.14
C ALA A 423 22.59 23.45 0.55
N TYR A 424 21.41 23.22 -0.01
CA TYR A 424 20.98 21.92 -0.54
C TYR A 424 20.83 21.89 -2.07
N VAL A 425 21.27 22.94 -2.79
CA VAL A 425 21.12 23.02 -4.25
C VAL A 425 21.76 21.84 -5.00
N ASP A 426 22.93 21.37 -4.57
CA ASP A 426 23.61 20.24 -5.17
C ASP A 426 22.89 18.90 -4.86
N VAL A 427 22.33 18.77 -3.65
CA VAL A 427 21.52 17.62 -3.24
C VAL A 427 20.27 17.54 -4.12
N LEU A 428 19.56 18.64 -4.25
CA LEU A 428 18.35 18.76 -5.07
C LEU A 428 18.62 18.41 -6.55
N ALA A 429 19.71 18.97 -7.11
CA ALA A 429 20.12 18.67 -8.49
C ALA A 429 20.50 17.20 -8.68
N GLY A 430 21.13 16.59 -7.68
CA GLY A 430 21.45 15.15 -7.66
C GLY A 430 20.19 14.28 -7.71
N PHE A 431 19.17 14.62 -6.94
CA PHE A 431 17.89 13.92 -6.94
C PHE A 431 17.11 14.10 -8.24
N ASP A 432 17.03 15.31 -8.81
CA ASP A 432 16.40 15.51 -10.13
C ASP A 432 17.11 14.71 -11.22
N HIS A 433 18.44 14.70 -11.20
CA HIS A 433 19.21 13.88 -12.14
C HIS A 433 18.96 12.36 -11.96
N ALA A 434 18.88 11.88 -10.70
CA ALA A 434 18.57 10.48 -10.42
C ALA A 434 17.15 10.11 -10.88
N LEU A 435 16.17 10.97 -10.63
CA LEU A 435 14.80 10.80 -11.08
C LEU A 435 14.73 10.66 -12.61
N ARG A 436 15.40 11.56 -13.33
CA ARG A 436 15.41 11.57 -14.80
C ARG A 436 16.13 10.40 -15.45
N LYS A 437 16.94 9.65 -14.67
CA LYS A 437 17.48 8.34 -15.10
C LYS A 437 16.44 7.22 -15.00
N ILE A 438 15.50 7.30 -14.07
CA ILE A 438 14.43 6.30 -13.91
C ILE A 438 13.36 6.50 -14.98
N LEU A 439 12.90 7.75 -15.15
CA LEU A 439 11.88 8.10 -16.15
C LEU A 439 12.01 9.57 -16.57
N ASN A 440 11.29 9.94 -17.64
CA ASN A 440 11.02 11.34 -17.98
C ASN A 440 9.65 11.70 -17.38
N PRO A 441 9.59 12.56 -16.34
CA PRO A 441 8.35 12.88 -15.62
C PRO A 441 7.24 13.42 -16.53
N GLU A 442 7.59 14.34 -17.44
CA GLU A 442 6.66 14.99 -18.35
C GLU A 442 6.09 14.01 -19.39
N LYS A 443 6.90 13.04 -19.82
CA LYS A 443 6.47 11.97 -20.73
C LYS A 443 5.53 11.02 -20.03
N ALA A 444 5.88 10.54 -18.82
CA ALA A 444 5.07 9.61 -18.04
C ALA A 444 3.68 10.21 -17.73
N ASP A 445 3.62 11.49 -17.31
CA ASP A 445 2.36 12.18 -17.06
C ASP A 445 1.50 12.29 -18.32
N ARG A 446 2.09 12.61 -19.48
CA ARG A 446 1.34 12.64 -20.76
C ARG A 446 0.81 11.27 -21.16
N GLU A 447 1.57 10.20 -20.98
CA GLU A 447 1.18 8.82 -21.31
C GLU A 447 0.03 8.37 -20.42
N ALA A 448 0.12 8.58 -19.09
CA ALA A 448 -0.94 8.29 -18.16
C ALA A 448 -2.24 9.03 -18.54
N LYS A 449 -2.17 10.33 -18.73
CA LYS A 449 -3.33 11.15 -19.14
C LYS A 449 -3.92 10.72 -20.48
N ALA A 450 -3.09 10.34 -21.45
CA ALA A 450 -3.57 9.90 -22.76
C ALA A 450 -4.42 8.62 -22.62
N LEU A 451 -3.97 7.66 -21.83
CA LEU A 451 -4.69 6.40 -21.57
C LEU A 451 -5.98 6.66 -20.78
N GLN A 452 -5.91 7.47 -19.73
CA GLN A 452 -7.04 7.88 -18.89
C GLN A 452 -8.12 8.61 -19.71
N ARG A 453 -7.76 9.58 -20.55
CA ARG A 453 -8.69 10.27 -21.44
C ARG A 453 -9.32 9.33 -22.49
N LYS A 454 -8.55 8.38 -23.02
CA LYS A 454 -9.08 7.34 -23.92
C LYS A 454 -10.16 6.54 -23.21
N ARG A 455 -9.88 6.05 -21.99
CA ARG A 455 -10.83 5.29 -21.19
C ARG A 455 -12.06 6.09 -20.81
N LEU A 456 -11.88 7.35 -20.41
CA LEU A 456 -12.97 8.28 -20.11
C LEU A 456 -13.91 8.45 -21.30
N LYS A 457 -13.34 8.60 -22.53
CA LYS A 457 -14.13 8.69 -23.77
C LYS A 457 -14.90 7.41 -24.07
N GLU A 458 -14.31 6.23 -23.86
CA GLU A 458 -14.97 4.94 -24.03
C GLU A 458 -16.18 4.79 -23.09
N LEU A 459 -16.11 5.36 -21.89
CA LEU A 459 -17.20 5.39 -20.90
C LEU A 459 -18.26 6.49 -21.15
N GLY A 460 -18.17 7.23 -22.26
CA GLY A 460 -19.12 8.29 -22.63
C GLY A 460 -18.85 9.65 -21.98
N GLY A 461 -17.66 9.82 -21.37
CA GLY A 461 -17.23 11.05 -20.71
C GLY A 461 -17.75 11.22 -19.30
N MET A 462 -17.23 12.22 -18.56
CA MET A 462 -17.54 12.47 -17.15
C MET A 462 -19.04 12.71 -16.91
N THR A 463 -19.73 13.40 -17.82
CA THR A 463 -21.18 13.63 -17.71
C THR A 463 -21.96 12.32 -17.68
N SER A 464 -21.59 11.33 -18.49
CA SER A 464 -22.22 10.01 -18.48
C SER A 464 -21.91 9.24 -17.20
N ILE A 465 -20.67 9.29 -16.71
CA ILE A 465 -20.25 8.66 -15.47
C ILE A 465 -21.06 9.21 -14.29
N VAL A 466 -21.14 10.54 -14.17
CA VAL A 466 -21.91 11.20 -13.09
C VAL A 466 -23.40 10.86 -13.16
N ALA A 467 -23.98 10.82 -14.38
CA ALA A 467 -25.40 10.52 -14.56
C ALA A 467 -25.78 9.07 -14.24
N ASN A 468 -24.84 8.13 -14.49
CA ASN A 468 -25.09 6.71 -14.22
C ASN A 468 -24.74 6.31 -12.78
N GLY A 469 -24.18 7.22 -11.99
CA GLY A 469 -23.61 6.91 -10.68
C GLY A 469 -22.35 6.05 -10.76
N GLY A 470 -21.75 5.82 -9.62
CA GLY A 470 -20.58 4.95 -9.48
C GLY A 470 -20.66 4.15 -8.17
N VAL A 471 -19.78 3.19 -8.01
CA VAL A 471 -19.65 2.50 -6.72
C VAL A 471 -18.82 3.35 -5.77
N THR A 472 -19.18 3.34 -4.49
CA THR A 472 -18.45 4.08 -3.46
C THR A 472 -17.09 3.45 -3.18
N HIS A 473 -17.05 2.13 -3.23
CA HIS A 473 -15.84 1.29 -3.02
C HIS A 473 -16.09 -0.10 -3.62
N THR A 474 -15.02 -0.87 -3.82
CA THR A 474 -15.12 -2.26 -4.28
C THR A 474 -15.83 -3.10 -3.22
N PRO A 475 -16.99 -3.70 -3.51
CA PRO A 475 -17.68 -4.56 -2.55
C PRO A 475 -16.93 -5.89 -2.38
N PRO A 476 -16.91 -6.47 -1.16
CA PRO A 476 -16.46 -7.84 -0.98
C PRO A 476 -17.35 -8.83 -1.75
N PRO A 477 -16.83 -10.00 -2.15
CA PRO A 477 -17.61 -11.04 -2.80
C PRO A 477 -18.85 -11.42 -1.99
N GLY A 478 -20.04 -11.38 -2.62
CA GLY A 478 -21.32 -11.72 -2.00
C GLY A 478 -21.93 -10.63 -1.10
N GLU A 479 -21.35 -9.46 -1.02
CA GLU A 479 -21.93 -8.30 -0.33
C GLU A 479 -22.60 -7.35 -1.35
N ASP A 480 -23.57 -6.55 -0.87
CA ASP A 480 -24.29 -5.61 -1.72
C ASP A 480 -23.42 -4.45 -2.19
N VAL A 481 -23.63 -4.05 -3.44
CA VAL A 481 -22.95 -2.89 -4.04
C VAL A 481 -23.52 -1.60 -3.46
N GLN A 482 -22.67 -0.79 -2.84
CA GLN A 482 -23.06 0.56 -2.41
C GLN A 482 -22.82 1.51 -3.59
N THR A 483 -23.90 2.12 -4.07
CA THR A 483 -23.88 3.10 -5.17
C THR A 483 -24.09 4.53 -4.63
N ILE A 484 -23.54 5.50 -5.39
CA ILE A 484 -23.72 6.93 -5.13
C ILE A 484 -25.05 7.40 -5.68
#